data_de998a64b208e26bb9719207378b6acd
#
_entry.id   de998a64b208e26bb9719207378b6acd
#
_cell.length_a   1.000
_cell.length_b   1.000
_cell.length_c   1.000
_cell.angle_alpha   90.00
_cell.angle_beta   90.00
_cell.angle_gamma   90.00
#
_symmetry.space_group_name_H-M   'P 1'
#
loop_
_entity.id
_entity.type
_entity.pdbx_description
1 polymer ?
#
loop_
_entity_poly.entity_id
_entity_poly.type
_entity_poly.pdbx_seq_one_letter_code
_entity_poly.pdbx_strand_id
1 'polypeptide(L)'
;MKKMKRFFRSIQFKIPMLFILLLVISLQLIVANFLTQLESQMVSNFQEQIQLQVGFLKNNVQPILAKDATDEAKMAEISQLLQDYPTGNSIVEIRIMDMQGYILGTTNQTQQSVVGTRSTEADVQQVVVSNTVQSYNFTEGETRYWKYVSPIDPVNSASGNPVGIISVTSNIESRYTQVKDIGVIFISSSIFVIILAIVITVMISQGITRPIAEMKQQTEQIAEGNYTGEVMIYGDDELGQLGQAINDLSVKIKEAQEGTEAERQRLDSVLRHMSDGVIATDRRGRIVIINAAALDILNLRSERIVGTPLLDVLRLDHTVTFRDLLESQEERLITFEEDGEDTIVQCEFSVIQRESGFISGLVCVLTDVTEQEKIDRERRNFVSNVSHEL
;
A
#
# COMPACT_ATOMS: atom_id res chain seq x y z
N MET A 1 -19.50 7.08 -14.38
CA MET A 1 -18.76 7.75 -13.30
C MET A 1 -18.55 6.89 -12.04
N LYS A 2 -19.54 6.13 -11.50
CA LYS A 2 -19.35 5.28 -10.29
C LYS A 2 -18.30 4.16 -10.44
N LYS A 3 -18.22 3.47 -11.59
CA LYS A 3 -17.21 2.41 -11.86
C LYS A 3 -15.78 2.96 -11.87
N MET A 4 -15.56 4.15 -12.43
CA MET A 4 -14.25 4.82 -12.49
C MET A 4 -13.76 5.24 -11.09
N LYS A 5 -14.64 5.78 -10.22
CA LYS A 5 -14.30 6.11 -8.82
C LYS A 5 -13.94 4.86 -7.99
N ARG A 6 -14.54 3.69 -8.28
CA ARG A 6 -14.25 2.43 -7.60
C ARG A 6 -12.90 1.84 -8.04
N PHE A 7 -12.53 2.02 -9.32
CA PHE A 7 -11.23 1.62 -9.87
C PHE A 7 -10.06 2.39 -9.20
N PHE A 8 -10.18 3.73 -9.08
CA PHE A 8 -9.17 4.56 -8.39
C PHE A 8 -9.04 4.29 -6.88
N ARG A 9 -10.05 3.66 -6.26
CA ARG A 9 -10.01 3.24 -4.85
C ARG A 9 -9.45 1.84 -4.64
N SER A 10 -9.30 1.05 -5.69
CA SER A 10 -8.76 -0.31 -5.63
C SER A 10 -7.28 -0.31 -5.28
N ILE A 11 -6.85 -1.28 -4.49
CA ILE A 11 -5.44 -1.58 -4.19
C ILE A 11 -4.67 -1.82 -5.49
N GLN A 12 -5.31 -2.44 -6.49
CA GLN A 12 -4.77 -2.69 -7.83
C GLN A 12 -4.30 -1.42 -8.54
N PHE A 13 -4.90 -0.27 -8.25
CA PHE A 13 -4.51 1.02 -8.82
C PHE A 13 -3.60 1.84 -7.91
N LYS A 14 -3.85 1.79 -6.59
CA LYS A 14 -3.12 2.62 -5.61
C LYS A 14 -1.64 2.25 -5.49
N ILE A 15 -1.33 0.95 -5.36
CA ILE A 15 0.05 0.50 -5.20
C ILE A 15 0.90 0.85 -6.43
N PRO A 16 0.48 0.49 -7.67
CA PRO A 16 1.19 0.87 -8.87
C PRO A 16 1.36 2.38 -9.03
N MET A 17 0.31 3.16 -8.83
CA MET A 17 0.35 4.61 -8.95
C MET A 17 1.33 5.24 -7.96
N LEU A 18 1.33 4.76 -6.70
CA LEU A 18 2.23 5.27 -5.66
C LEU A 18 3.69 4.95 -5.99
N PHE A 19 3.95 3.76 -6.53
CA PHE A 19 5.30 3.35 -6.96
C PHE A 19 5.81 4.20 -8.11
N ILE A 20 5.00 4.41 -9.17
CA ILE A 20 5.37 5.28 -10.30
C ILE A 20 5.60 6.72 -9.82
N LEU A 21 4.70 7.24 -8.98
CA LEU A 21 4.82 8.61 -8.44
C LEU A 21 6.12 8.79 -7.66
N LEU A 22 6.43 7.85 -6.76
CA LEU A 22 7.65 7.87 -5.96
C LEU A 22 8.89 7.80 -6.85
N LEU A 23 8.88 6.94 -7.88
CA LEU A 23 9.99 6.81 -8.83
C LEU A 23 10.18 8.10 -9.63
N VAL A 24 9.11 8.72 -10.13
CA VAL A 24 9.17 9.97 -10.89
C VAL A 24 9.70 11.10 -10.02
N ILE A 25 9.21 11.27 -8.78
CA ILE A 25 9.67 12.30 -7.86
C ILE A 25 11.16 12.09 -7.52
N SER A 26 11.54 10.87 -7.18
CA SER A 26 12.92 10.53 -6.85
C SER A 26 13.86 10.81 -8.03
N LEU A 27 13.47 10.44 -9.25
CA LEU A 27 14.25 10.68 -10.46
C LEU A 27 14.40 12.19 -10.73
N GLN A 28 13.33 12.98 -10.60
CA GLN A 28 13.39 14.44 -10.77
C GLN A 28 14.30 15.11 -9.75
N LEU A 29 14.26 14.68 -8.49
CA LEU A 29 15.15 15.21 -7.45
C LEU A 29 16.62 14.89 -7.73
N ILE A 30 16.90 13.66 -8.18
CA ILE A 30 18.27 13.26 -8.54
C ILE A 30 18.78 14.09 -9.73
N VAL A 31 17.98 14.23 -10.79
CA VAL A 31 18.35 14.99 -11.99
C VAL A 31 18.57 16.46 -11.65
N ALA A 32 17.67 17.09 -10.89
CA ALA A 32 17.80 18.49 -10.51
C ALA A 32 19.06 18.73 -9.68
N ASN A 33 19.31 17.90 -8.67
CA ASN A 33 20.52 18.01 -7.84
C ASN A 33 21.80 17.79 -8.67
N PHE A 34 21.80 16.75 -9.51
CA PHE A 34 22.94 16.43 -10.37
C PHE A 34 23.26 17.56 -11.34
N LEU A 35 22.27 18.14 -12.04
CA LEU A 35 22.49 19.23 -12.99
C LEU A 35 23.02 20.48 -12.29
N THR A 36 22.49 20.84 -11.13
CA THR A 36 22.97 21.98 -10.35
C THR A 36 24.44 21.79 -9.91
N GLN A 37 24.79 20.60 -9.45
CA GLN A 37 26.14 20.28 -9.02
C GLN A 37 27.10 20.23 -10.23
N LEU A 38 26.66 19.66 -11.35
CA LEU A 38 27.42 19.60 -12.59
C LEU A 38 27.72 21.01 -13.13
N GLU A 39 26.71 21.89 -13.15
CA GLU A 39 26.87 23.29 -13.55
C GLU A 39 27.94 23.99 -12.70
N SER A 40 27.79 23.92 -11.38
CA SER A 40 28.77 24.51 -10.46
C SER A 40 30.18 23.98 -10.68
N GLN A 41 30.30 22.66 -10.84
CA GLN A 41 31.61 22.01 -11.06
C GLN A 41 32.23 22.41 -12.40
N MET A 42 31.43 22.45 -13.50
CA MET A 42 31.94 22.84 -14.82
C MET A 42 32.38 24.30 -14.87
N VAL A 43 31.63 25.20 -14.24
CA VAL A 43 31.99 26.62 -14.16
C VAL A 43 33.25 26.78 -13.30
N SER A 44 33.33 26.13 -12.14
CA SER A 44 34.50 26.20 -11.26
C SER A 44 35.78 25.68 -11.95
N ASN A 45 35.68 24.49 -12.57
CA ASN A 45 36.83 23.93 -13.31
C ASN A 45 37.28 24.83 -14.47
N PHE A 46 36.34 25.46 -15.17
CA PHE A 46 36.66 26.41 -16.21
C PHE A 46 37.37 27.65 -15.67
N GLN A 47 36.88 28.21 -14.57
CA GLN A 47 37.52 29.36 -13.90
C GLN A 47 38.93 29.02 -13.45
N GLU A 48 39.14 27.86 -12.83
CA GLU A 48 40.46 27.38 -12.43
C GLU A 48 41.41 27.22 -13.63
N GLN A 49 40.91 26.63 -14.73
CA GLN A 49 41.69 26.49 -15.98
C GLN A 49 42.14 27.84 -16.53
N ILE A 50 41.26 28.85 -16.57
CA ILE A 50 41.61 30.20 -17.02
C ILE A 50 42.62 30.86 -16.05
N GLN A 51 42.41 30.70 -14.73
CA GLN A 51 43.37 31.23 -13.74
C GLN A 51 44.79 30.65 -13.91
N LEU A 52 44.89 29.35 -14.19
CA LEU A 52 46.20 28.73 -14.49
C LEU A 52 46.81 29.30 -15.75
N GLN A 53 46.04 29.49 -16.83
CA GLN A 53 46.51 30.11 -18.05
C GLN A 53 46.98 31.55 -17.82
N VAL A 54 46.21 32.32 -17.02
CA VAL A 54 46.60 33.69 -16.61
C VAL A 54 47.91 33.66 -15.80
N GLY A 55 48.08 32.68 -14.91
CA GLY A 55 49.33 32.49 -14.16
C GLY A 55 50.55 32.32 -15.08
N PHE A 56 50.44 31.47 -16.11
CA PHE A 56 51.48 31.31 -17.11
C PHE A 56 51.73 32.60 -17.89
N LEU A 57 50.71 33.33 -18.28
CA LEU A 57 50.86 34.60 -19.00
C LEU A 57 51.47 35.65 -18.12
N LYS A 58 51.16 35.79 -16.86
CA LYS A 58 51.80 36.69 -15.89
C LYS A 58 53.24 36.43 -15.82
N ASN A 59 53.74 35.20 -15.75
CA ASN A 59 55.15 34.86 -15.71
C ASN A 59 55.95 35.35 -16.96
N ASN A 60 55.29 35.40 -18.13
CA ASN A 60 55.86 35.88 -19.35
C ASN A 60 55.84 37.42 -19.48
N VAL A 61 54.79 38.06 -18.98
CA VAL A 61 54.59 39.52 -19.02
C VAL A 61 55.39 40.24 -17.93
N GLN A 62 55.56 39.67 -16.76
CA GLN A 62 56.26 40.22 -15.60
C GLN A 62 57.64 40.72 -15.90
N PRO A 63 58.56 39.99 -16.59
CA PRO A 63 59.85 40.48 -16.90
C PRO A 63 59.84 41.65 -17.90
N ILE A 64 58.82 41.73 -18.79
CA ILE A 64 58.69 42.86 -19.72
C ILE A 64 58.31 44.14 -18.98
N LEU A 65 57.34 44.03 -18.03
CA LEU A 65 56.92 45.18 -17.23
C LEU A 65 58.00 45.69 -16.29
N ALA A 66 58.88 44.80 -15.80
CA ALA A 66 59.98 45.15 -14.89
C ALA A 66 61.19 45.76 -15.59
N LYS A 67 61.27 45.71 -16.93
CA LYS A 67 62.37 46.35 -17.67
C LYS A 67 62.34 47.88 -17.50
N ASP A 68 63.55 48.48 -17.42
CA ASP A 68 63.69 49.91 -17.48
C ASP A 68 63.69 50.35 -18.95
N ALA A 69 62.53 50.29 -19.59
CA ALA A 69 62.34 50.59 -21.00
C ALA A 69 61.19 51.63 -21.16
N THR A 70 61.18 52.30 -22.32
CA THR A 70 60.13 53.25 -22.64
C THR A 70 58.76 52.53 -22.74
N ASP A 71 57.65 53.19 -22.43
CA ASP A 71 56.33 52.62 -22.51
C ASP A 71 55.97 52.08 -23.92
N GLU A 72 56.48 52.81 -24.99
CA GLU A 72 56.30 52.34 -26.37
C GLU A 72 56.98 50.98 -26.63
N ALA A 73 58.22 50.79 -26.09
CA ALA A 73 58.90 49.49 -26.21
C ALA A 73 58.21 48.36 -25.46
N LYS A 74 57.71 48.65 -24.27
CA LYS A 74 56.91 47.69 -23.50
C LYS A 74 55.61 47.34 -24.24
N MET A 75 54.88 48.32 -24.79
CA MET A 75 53.70 48.12 -25.60
C MET A 75 53.94 47.22 -26.80
N ALA A 76 55.04 47.44 -27.53
CA ALA A 76 55.39 46.62 -28.70
C ALA A 76 55.70 45.18 -28.31
N GLU A 77 56.49 44.92 -27.23
CA GLU A 77 56.83 43.58 -26.78
C GLU A 77 55.62 42.83 -26.22
N ILE A 78 54.75 43.50 -25.45
CA ILE A 78 53.47 42.93 -24.94
C ILE A 78 52.51 42.65 -26.09
N SER A 79 52.38 43.55 -27.05
CA SER A 79 51.51 43.35 -28.21
C SER A 79 51.91 42.11 -29.03
N GLN A 80 53.22 41.95 -29.25
CA GLN A 80 53.76 40.79 -29.94
C GLN A 80 53.44 39.47 -29.17
N LEU A 81 53.71 39.47 -27.85
CA LEU A 81 53.45 38.33 -26.98
C LEU A 81 51.93 37.95 -27.00
N LEU A 82 51.01 38.93 -26.97
CA LEU A 82 49.60 38.72 -27.01
C LEU A 82 49.09 38.28 -28.39
N GLN A 83 49.73 38.70 -29.50
CA GLN A 83 49.35 38.19 -30.84
C GLN A 83 49.67 36.72 -31.02
N ASP A 84 50.74 36.24 -30.43
CA ASP A 84 51.12 34.82 -30.48
C ASP A 84 50.46 33.97 -29.41
N TYR A 85 49.68 34.58 -28.48
CA TYR A 85 49.02 33.84 -27.38
C TYR A 85 47.80 33.14 -27.85
N PRO A 86 47.70 31.80 -27.64
CA PRO A 86 46.56 31.04 -28.08
C PRO A 86 45.32 31.33 -27.18
N THR A 87 44.48 32.24 -27.60
CA THR A 87 43.26 32.59 -26.85
C THR A 87 42.19 31.47 -26.85
N GLY A 88 42.26 30.54 -27.84
CA GLY A 88 41.25 29.50 -28.02
C GLY A 88 39.83 30.09 -28.22
N ASN A 89 38.81 29.24 -28.18
CA ASN A 89 37.41 29.69 -28.33
C ASN A 89 36.80 30.25 -27.04
N SER A 90 37.49 30.14 -25.93
CA SER A 90 36.91 30.46 -24.60
C SER A 90 37.35 31.85 -24.09
N ILE A 91 38.56 32.30 -24.43
CA ILE A 91 39.02 33.63 -24.02
C ILE A 91 38.64 34.61 -25.12
N VAL A 92 37.85 35.60 -24.78
CA VAL A 92 37.39 36.65 -25.70
C VAL A 92 38.40 37.77 -25.80
N GLU A 93 38.97 38.17 -24.67
CA GLU A 93 39.92 39.25 -24.62
C GLU A 93 40.85 39.10 -23.42
N ILE A 94 42.13 39.42 -23.63
CA ILE A 94 43.13 39.63 -22.60
C ILE A 94 43.64 41.06 -22.75
N ARG A 95 43.66 41.82 -21.67
CA ARG A 95 44.28 43.15 -21.59
C ARG A 95 45.36 43.14 -20.53
N ILE A 96 46.50 43.73 -20.87
CA ILE A 96 47.59 44.00 -19.94
C ILE A 96 47.67 45.47 -19.74
N MET A 97 47.76 45.92 -18.51
CA MET A 97 47.77 47.32 -18.12
C MET A 97 48.88 47.57 -17.13
N ASP A 98 49.32 48.84 -17.07
CA ASP A 98 50.21 49.31 -16.01
C ASP A 98 49.46 49.54 -14.69
N MET A 99 50.15 49.95 -13.62
CA MET A 99 49.53 50.21 -12.31
C MET A 99 48.71 51.50 -12.26
N GLN A 100 48.76 52.34 -13.28
CA GLN A 100 47.89 53.51 -13.45
C GLN A 100 46.64 53.20 -14.23
N GLY A 101 46.54 51.98 -14.78
CA GLY A 101 45.40 51.51 -15.57
C GLY A 101 45.49 51.83 -17.06
N TYR A 102 46.66 52.22 -17.57
CA TYR A 102 46.87 52.40 -19.01
C TYR A 102 47.06 51.05 -19.70
N ILE A 103 46.32 50.81 -20.79
CA ILE A 103 46.33 49.58 -21.56
C ILE A 103 47.62 49.51 -22.38
N LEU A 104 48.46 48.51 -22.07
CA LEU A 104 49.73 48.28 -22.77
C LEU A 104 49.55 47.31 -23.96
N GLY A 105 48.54 46.46 -23.92
CA GLY A 105 48.25 45.57 -25.02
C GLY A 105 46.89 44.82 -24.82
N THR A 106 46.34 44.40 -25.94
CA THR A 106 45.10 43.61 -25.99
C THR A 106 45.18 42.53 -27.07
N THR A 107 44.53 41.33 -26.80
CA THR A 107 44.35 40.31 -27.81
C THR A 107 43.23 40.63 -28.79
N ASN A 108 42.35 41.59 -28.47
CA ASN A 108 41.25 41.97 -29.32
C ASN A 108 41.70 42.87 -30.46
N GLN A 109 41.79 42.29 -31.65
CA GLN A 109 42.23 42.98 -32.86
C GLN A 109 41.37 44.18 -33.27
N THR A 110 40.05 44.11 -32.93
CA THR A 110 39.10 45.19 -33.27
C THR A 110 39.17 46.35 -32.29
N GLN A 111 39.83 46.18 -31.15
CA GLN A 111 40.01 47.20 -30.10
C GLN A 111 41.45 47.65 -29.91
N GLN A 112 42.34 47.54 -30.89
CA GLN A 112 43.72 48.00 -30.84
C GLN A 112 43.81 49.50 -30.57
N SER A 113 42.79 50.29 -30.91
CA SER A 113 42.74 51.75 -30.65
C SER A 113 42.64 52.09 -29.15
N VAL A 114 42.36 51.11 -28.25
CA VAL A 114 42.32 51.35 -26.79
C VAL A 114 43.75 51.27 -26.17
N VAL A 115 44.76 50.74 -26.90
CA VAL A 115 46.14 50.67 -26.41
C VAL A 115 46.66 52.07 -26.22
N GLY A 116 47.31 52.34 -25.10
CA GLY A 116 47.78 53.66 -24.69
C GLY A 116 46.68 54.52 -24.02
N THR A 117 45.46 54.08 -23.96
CA THR A 117 44.40 54.80 -23.21
C THR A 117 44.19 54.18 -21.80
N ARG A 118 43.71 55.01 -20.90
CA ARG A 118 43.38 54.55 -19.54
C ARG A 118 42.03 53.84 -19.47
N SER A 119 42.05 52.67 -18.85
CA SER A 119 40.77 51.92 -18.60
C SER A 119 39.87 52.68 -17.65
N THR A 120 38.57 52.77 -18.00
CA THR A 120 37.52 53.40 -17.19
C THR A 120 36.66 52.35 -16.46
N GLU A 121 37.03 51.09 -16.61
CA GLU A 121 36.26 49.97 -16.03
C GLU A 121 36.43 49.95 -14.50
N ALA A 122 35.31 49.81 -13.79
CA ALA A 122 35.27 49.91 -12.32
C ALA A 122 36.08 48.80 -11.62
N ASP A 123 36.09 47.59 -12.17
CA ASP A 123 36.84 46.45 -11.68
C ASP A 123 38.35 46.65 -11.80
N VAL A 124 38.81 47.20 -12.91
CA VAL A 124 40.21 47.59 -13.11
C VAL A 124 40.62 48.67 -12.10
N GLN A 125 39.79 49.73 -11.94
CA GLN A 125 40.06 50.81 -10.97
C GLN A 125 40.11 50.28 -9.53
N GLN A 126 39.24 49.29 -9.21
CA GLN A 126 39.27 48.65 -7.89
C GLN A 126 40.56 47.87 -7.66
N VAL A 127 41.05 47.12 -8.65
CA VAL A 127 42.34 46.42 -8.55
C VAL A 127 43.54 47.39 -8.44
N VAL A 128 43.53 48.51 -9.18
CA VAL A 128 44.50 49.58 -9.04
C VAL A 128 44.60 50.08 -7.60
N VAL A 129 43.45 50.24 -6.91
CA VAL A 129 43.46 50.84 -5.57
C VAL A 129 43.65 49.78 -4.47
N SER A 130 43.01 48.56 -4.60
CA SER A 130 43.04 47.57 -3.56
C SER A 130 44.12 46.51 -3.66
N ASN A 131 44.75 46.37 -4.81
CA ASN A 131 45.73 45.34 -5.15
C ASN A 131 45.13 43.90 -4.93
N THR A 132 43.80 43.76 -5.03
CA THR A 132 43.09 42.47 -4.82
C THR A 132 42.51 41.99 -6.13
N VAL A 133 42.49 40.66 -6.30
CA VAL A 133 41.86 40.01 -7.45
C VAL A 133 40.36 40.28 -7.44
N GLN A 134 39.82 40.65 -8.59
CA GLN A 134 38.39 40.80 -8.82
C GLN A 134 37.91 39.75 -9.85
N SER A 135 36.82 39.07 -9.58
CA SER A 135 36.21 38.18 -10.57
C SER A 135 34.69 38.17 -10.43
N TYR A 136 33.98 38.20 -11.53
CA TYR A 136 32.55 38.20 -11.55
C TYR A 136 32.01 37.70 -12.89
N ASN A 137 30.74 37.19 -12.85
CA ASN A 137 30.01 36.84 -14.05
C ASN A 137 29.16 38.02 -14.50
N PHE A 138 29.08 38.26 -15.81
CA PHE A 138 28.16 39.23 -16.40
C PHE A 138 27.56 38.68 -17.69
N THR A 139 26.48 39.30 -18.16
CA THR A 139 25.77 38.85 -19.37
C THR A 139 25.74 40.05 -20.35
N GLU A 140 26.11 39.78 -21.58
CA GLU A 140 26.01 40.76 -22.68
C GLU A 140 25.21 40.12 -23.83
N GLY A 141 24.01 40.67 -24.07
CA GLY A 141 23.02 40.02 -24.94
C GLY A 141 22.54 38.67 -24.33
N GLU A 142 22.68 37.59 -25.08
CA GLU A 142 22.35 36.22 -24.63
C GLU A 142 23.55 35.42 -24.15
N THR A 143 24.77 36.02 -24.15
CA THR A 143 25.99 35.31 -23.82
C THR A 143 26.51 35.69 -22.44
N ARG A 144 26.87 34.68 -21.68
CA ARG A 144 27.45 34.83 -20.34
C ARG A 144 28.96 34.86 -20.44
N TYR A 145 29.52 35.82 -19.73
CA TYR A 145 30.97 36.00 -19.63
C TYR A 145 31.42 35.92 -18.18
N TRP A 146 32.64 35.48 -17.99
CA TRP A 146 33.36 35.59 -16.73
C TRP A 146 34.56 36.53 -16.92
N LYS A 147 34.65 37.52 -16.06
CA LYS A 147 35.76 38.47 -16.06
C LYS A 147 36.61 38.22 -14.84
N TYR A 148 37.91 38.21 -15.08
CA TYR A 148 38.96 38.02 -14.08
C TYR A 148 39.99 39.09 -14.22
N VAL A 149 40.18 39.93 -13.20
CA VAL A 149 41.14 41.02 -13.13
C VAL A 149 42.08 40.77 -11.97
N SER A 150 43.37 40.75 -12.23
CA SER A 150 44.37 40.38 -11.22
C SER A 150 45.61 41.22 -11.34
N PRO A 151 46.22 41.68 -10.22
CA PRO A 151 47.53 42.34 -10.22
C PRO A 151 48.61 41.35 -10.68
N ILE A 152 49.67 41.87 -11.28
CA ILE A 152 50.88 41.15 -11.68
C ILE A 152 51.98 41.52 -10.68
N ASP A 153 52.39 40.53 -9.86
CA ASP A 153 53.39 40.73 -8.82
C ASP A 153 54.81 40.85 -9.40
N PRO A 154 55.78 41.53 -8.72
CA PRO A 154 57.14 41.67 -9.20
C PRO A 154 57.94 40.36 -9.10
N VAL A 155 58.96 40.21 -9.92
CA VAL A 155 59.92 39.09 -9.87
C VAL A 155 60.62 39.04 -8.51
N ASN A 156 60.57 37.88 -7.85
CA ASN A 156 61.33 37.60 -6.60
C ASN A 156 60.89 38.35 -5.33
N SER A 157 59.70 38.95 -5.29
CA SER A 157 59.21 39.65 -4.09
C SER A 157 57.75 39.37 -3.83
N ALA A 158 57.43 38.46 -2.89
CA ALA A 158 56.06 38.23 -2.41
C ALA A 158 55.48 39.47 -1.66
N SER A 159 56.24 40.55 -1.46
CA SER A 159 55.86 41.74 -0.71
C SER A 159 56.09 43.04 -1.47
N GLY A 160 56.36 42.96 -2.78
CA GLY A 160 56.57 44.19 -3.60
C GLY A 160 55.22 44.73 -4.12
N ASN A 161 55.23 46.04 -4.49
CA ASN A 161 54.08 46.59 -5.19
C ASN A 161 53.91 45.89 -6.56
N PRO A 162 52.66 45.55 -6.99
CA PRO A 162 52.46 45.01 -8.33
C PRO A 162 53.05 45.85 -9.43
N VAL A 163 53.45 45.19 -10.52
CA VAL A 163 54.12 45.90 -11.68
C VAL A 163 53.09 46.15 -12.81
N GLY A 164 51.88 45.58 -12.73
CA GLY A 164 50.84 45.78 -13.72
C GLY A 164 49.58 45.02 -13.38
N ILE A 165 48.62 45.03 -14.26
CA ILE A 165 47.31 44.40 -14.12
C ILE A 165 47.02 43.57 -15.37
N ILE A 166 46.49 42.39 -15.20
CA ILE A 166 45.95 41.56 -16.26
C ILE A 166 44.41 41.46 -16.11
N SER A 167 43.70 41.73 -17.17
CA SER A 167 42.24 41.51 -17.25
C SER A 167 41.94 40.49 -18.34
N VAL A 168 41.17 39.47 -18.00
CA VAL A 168 40.74 38.40 -18.92
C VAL A 168 39.24 38.32 -18.93
N THR A 169 38.65 38.38 -20.12
CA THR A 169 37.24 38.16 -20.36
C THR A 169 37.06 36.84 -21.08
N SER A 170 36.30 35.94 -20.50
CA SER A 170 36.10 34.60 -21.04
C SER A 170 34.60 34.30 -21.25
N ASN A 171 34.29 33.61 -22.35
CA ASN A 171 32.94 33.18 -22.66
C ASN A 171 32.66 31.86 -21.93
N ILE A 172 31.70 31.89 -21.01
CA ILE A 172 31.28 30.72 -20.25
C ILE A 172 29.99 30.10 -20.77
N GLU A 173 29.33 30.69 -21.76
CA GLU A 173 28.06 30.20 -22.31
C GLU A 173 28.16 28.76 -22.81
N SER A 174 29.28 28.37 -23.41
CA SER A 174 29.54 27.00 -23.86
C SER A 174 29.42 25.96 -22.72
N ARG A 175 29.76 26.33 -21.49
CA ARG A 175 29.66 25.43 -20.32
C ARG A 175 28.21 25.24 -19.91
N TYR A 176 27.41 26.31 -19.91
CA TYR A 176 25.96 26.23 -19.65
C TYR A 176 25.24 25.46 -20.75
N THR A 177 25.64 25.65 -22.03
CA THR A 177 25.08 24.86 -23.14
C THR A 177 25.38 23.37 -22.98
N GLN A 178 26.59 22.98 -22.60
CA GLN A 178 26.96 21.61 -22.32
C GLN A 178 26.11 20.99 -21.20
N VAL A 179 25.88 21.73 -20.10
CA VAL A 179 25.00 21.27 -19.00
C VAL A 179 23.58 21.10 -19.49
N LYS A 180 23.07 22.03 -20.33
CA LYS A 180 21.74 21.93 -20.92
C LYS A 180 21.61 20.70 -21.83
N ASP A 181 22.61 20.41 -22.66
CA ASP A 181 22.61 19.23 -23.56
C ASP A 181 22.61 17.94 -22.75
N ILE A 182 23.38 17.85 -21.67
CA ILE A 182 23.35 16.75 -20.72
C ILE A 182 21.97 16.64 -20.07
N GLY A 183 21.35 17.76 -19.71
CA GLY A 183 19.98 17.80 -19.19
C GLY A 183 18.96 17.19 -20.14
N VAL A 184 19.04 17.47 -21.45
CA VAL A 184 18.18 16.88 -22.46
C VAL A 184 18.36 15.35 -22.53
N ILE A 185 19.62 14.87 -22.45
CA ILE A 185 19.91 13.43 -22.40
C ILE A 185 19.26 12.79 -21.17
N PHE A 186 19.33 13.42 -20.01
CA PHE A 186 18.69 12.92 -18.79
C PHE A 186 17.17 12.88 -18.89
N ILE A 187 16.54 13.92 -19.47
CA ILE A 187 15.09 13.96 -19.68
C ILE A 187 14.65 12.84 -20.62
N SER A 188 15.33 12.64 -21.75
CA SER A 188 15.02 11.58 -22.71
C SER A 188 15.20 10.18 -22.10
N SER A 189 16.26 9.97 -21.33
CA SER A 189 16.51 8.72 -20.59
C SER A 189 15.43 8.46 -19.52
N SER A 190 14.95 9.51 -18.85
CA SER A 190 13.89 9.44 -17.86
C SER A 190 12.58 8.93 -18.46
N ILE A 191 12.26 9.32 -19.67
CA ILE A 191 11.06 8.81 -20.39
C ILE A 191 11.15 7.28 -20.54
N PHE A 192 12.31 6.76 -20.94
CA PHE A 192 12.53 5.32 -21.08
C PHE A 192 12.35 4.59 -19.74
N VAL A 193 12.90 5.14 -18.66
CA VAL A 193 12.74 4.56 -17.30
C VAL A 193 11.28 4.56 -16.87
N ILE A 194 10.51 5.61 -17.18
CA ILE A 194 9.07 5.68 -16.87
C ILE A 194 8.29 4.61 -17.64
N ILE A 195 8.59 4.41 -18.94
CA ILE A 195 7.96 3.35 -19.73
C ILE A 195 8.25 1.98 -19.13
N LEU A 196 9.50 1.70 -18.75
CA LEU A 196 9.90 0.46 -18.11
C LEU A 196 9.17 0.27 -16.77
N ALA A 197 9.06 1.32 -15.97
CA ALA A 197 8.32 1.30 -14.71
C ALA A 197 6.84 0.97 -14.90
N ILE A 198 6.19 1.47 -15.96
CA ILE A 198 4.81 1.14 -16.31
C ILE A 198 4.69 -0.36 -16.61
N VAL A 199 5.61 -0.92 -17.42
CA VAL A 199 5.61 -2.35 -17.75
C VAL A 199 5.75 -3.21 -16.50
N ILE A 200 6.73 -2.91 -15.64
CA ILE A 200 6.94 -3.63 -14.37
C ILE A 200 5.69 -3.52 -13.48
N THR A 201 5.10 -2.34 -13.41
CA THR A 201 3.87 -2.08 -12.65
C THR A 201 2.69 -2.94 -13.10
N VAL A 202 2.52 -3.10 -14.42
CA VAL A 202 1.49 -4.00 -14.97
C VAL A 202 1.77 -5.45 -14.61
N MET A 203 3.02 -5.90 -14.69
CA MET A 203 3.41 -7.25 -14.27
C MET A 203 3.12 -7.50 -12.78
N ILE A 204 3.48 -6.57 -11.90
CA ILE A 204 3.18 -6.66 -10.45
C ILE A 204 1.66 -6.69 -10.21
N SER A 205 0.91 -5.86 -10.94
CA SER A 205 -0.55 -5.83 -10.82
C SER A 205 -1.19 -7.16 -11.20
N GLN A 206 -0.70 -7.83 -12.24
CA GLN A 206 -1.21 -9.13 -12.69
C GLN A 206 -0.75 -10.28 -11.79
N GLY A 207 0.52 -10.27 -11.36
CA GLY A 207 1.10 -11.36 -10.58
C GLY A 207 0.75 -11.33 -9.09
N ILE A 208 0.52 -10.17 -8.52
CA ILE A 208 0.31 -10.04 -7.06
C ILE A 208 -1.08 -9.50 -6.74
N THR A 209 -1.43 -8.36 -7.32
CA THR A 209 -2.62 -7.62 -6.86
C THR A 209 -3.93 -8.27 -7.30
N ARG A 210 -3.96 -8.86 -8.49
CA ARG A 210 -5.15 -9.55 -9.02
C ARG A 210 -5.46 -10.83 -8.26
N PRO A 211 -4.50 -11.77 -8.02
CA PRO A 211 -4.75 -12.95 -7.19
C PRO A 211 -5.30 -12.62 -5.80
N ILE A 212 -4.73 -11.64 -5.11
CA ILE A 212 -5.22 -11.21 -3.78
C ILE A 212 -6.66 -10.70 -3.84
N ALA A 213 -7.03 -9.97 -4.88
CA ALA A 213 -8.39 -9.47 -5.05
C ALA A 213 -9.40 -10.61 -5.31
N GLU A 214 -9.02 -11.63 -6.08
CA GLU A 214 -9.83 -12.82 -6.34
C GLU A 214 -10.00 -13.65 -5.06
N MET A 215 -8.92 -13.87 -4.30
CA MET A 215 -8.97 -14.54 -2.99
C MET A 215 -9.89 -13.83 -2.01
N LYS A 216 -9.81 -12.49 -1.93
CA LYS A 216 -10.72 -11.69 -1.10
C LYS A 216 -12.18 -11.90 -1.52
N GLN A 217 -12.48 -11.83 -2.80
CA GLN A 217 -13.84 -12.01 -3.32
C GLN A 217 -14.36 -13.41 -3.00
N GLN A 218 -13.54 -14.45 -3.17
CA GLN A 218 -13.91 -15.83 -2.85
C GLN A 218 -14.20 -15.99 -1.34
N THR A 219 -13.35 -15.41 -0.48
CA THR A 219 -13.56 -15.43 0.97
C THR A 219 -14.87 -14.74 1.37
N GLU A 220 -15.23 -13.62 0.71
CA GLU A 220 -16.51 -12.94 0.91
C GLU A 220 -17.68 -13.84 0.49
N GLN A 221 -17.59 -14.57 -0.63
CA GLN A 221 -18.60 -15.53 -1.07
C GLN A 221 -18.77 -16.69 -0.10
N ILE A 222 -17.66 -17.25 0.41
CA ILE A 222 -17.69 -18.31 1.44
C ILE A 222 -18.42 -17.81 2.69
N ALA A 223 -18.17 -16.59 3.14
CA ALA A 223 -18.84 -15.98 4.29
C ALA A 223 -20.35 -15.77 4.07
N GLU A 224 -20.77 -15.56 2.82
CA GLU A 224 -22.19 -15.45 2.41
C GLU A 224 -22.87 -16.82 2.19
N GLY A 225 -22.12 -17.93 2.39
CA GLY A 225 -22.65 -19.29 2.23
C GLY A 225 -22.56 -19.86 0.80
N ASN A 226 -21.84 -19.18 -0.09
CA ASN A 226 -21.57 -19.69 -1.44
C ASN A 226 -20.18 -20.36 -1.50
N TYR A 227 -20.15 -21.67 -1.48
CA TYR A 227 -18.94 -22.50 -1.46
C TYR A 227 -18.55 -23.06 -2.84
N THR A 228 -19.20 -22.62 -3.94
CA THR A 228 -19.04 -23.24 -5.27
C THR A 228 -17.92 -22.63 -6.11
N GLY A 229 -17.38 -21.46 -5.73
CA GLY A 229 -16.30 -20.81 -6.45
C GLY A 229 -14.94 -21.36 -6.06
N GLU A 230 -13.98 -21.30 -7.02
CA GLU A 230 -12.58 -21.63 -6.78
C GLU A 230 -11.70 -20.42 -7.12
N VAL A 231 -10.65 -20.20 -6.34
CA VAL A 231 -9.59 -19.24 -6.62
C VAL A 231 -8.66 -19.86 -7.65
N MET A 232 -8.33 -19.09 -8.71
CA MET A 232 -7.35 -19.53 -9.70
C MET A 232 -5.94 -19.48 -9.10
N ILE A 233 -5.18 -20.58 -9.26
CA ILE A 233 -3.79 -20.67 -8.79
C ILE A 233 -2.89 -20.17 -9.91
N TYR A 234 -2.17 -19.07 -9.65
CA TYR A 234 -1.33 -18.39 -10.66
C TYR A 234 0.14 -18.82 -10.64
N GLY A 235 0.58 -19.51 -9.59
CA GLY A 235 1.98 -19.97 -9.43
C GLY A 235 2.15 -20.91 -8.26
N ASP A 236 3.39 -21.39 -8.07
CA ASP A 236 3.76 -22.31 -6.98
C ASP A 236 4.39 -21.56 -5.78
N ASP A 237 4.21 -20.25 -5.71
CA ASP A 237 4.70 -19.38 -4.65
C ASP A 237 3.73 -19.34 -3.44
N GLU A 238 4.01 -18.44 -2.48
CA GLU A 238 3.18 -18.25 -1.28
C GLU A 238 1.75 -17.84 -1.61
N LEU A 239 1.53 -17.13 -2.74
CA LEU A 239 0.20 -16.77 -3.20
C LEU A 239 -0.56 -17.97 -3.78
N GLY A 240 0.13 -18.83 -4.51
CA GLY A 240 -0.42 -20.10 -4.99
C GLY A 240 -0.83 -21.02 -3.85
N GLN A 241 0.04 -21.17 -2.83
CA GLN A 241 -0.27 -21.93 -1.62
C GLN A 241 -1.46 -21.35 -0.83
N LEU A 242 -1.56 -20.02 -0.74
CA LEU A 242 -2.69 -19.36 -0.10
C LEU A 242 -4.00 -19.60 -0.88
N GLY A 243 -3.95 -19.53 -2.21
CA GLY A 243 -5.09 -19.86 -3.07
C GLY A 243 -5.58 -21.28 -2.86
N GLN A 244 -4.66 -22.25 -2.82
CA GLN A 244 -4.98 -23.65 -2.54
C GLN A 244 -5.61 -23.82 -1.16
N ALA A 245 -5.05 -23.17 -0.12
CA ALA A 245 -5.61 -23.25 1.24
C ALA A 245 -7.03 -22.69 1.33
N ILE A 246 -7.37 -21.64 0.57
CA ILE A 246 -8.72 -21.08 0.49
C ILE A 246 -9.66 -22.08 -0.21
N ASN A 247 -9.22 -22.73 -1.28
CA ASN A 247 -10.02 -23.74 -1.98
C ASN A 247 -10.29 -24.94 -1.07
N ASP A 248 -9.27 -25.45 -0.38
CA ASP A 248 -9.40 -26.55 0.59
C ASP A 248 -10.33 -26.18 1.76
N LEU A 249 -10.25 -24.94 2.25
CA LEU A 249 -11.16 -24.43 3.28
C LEU A 249 -12.60 -24.40 2.79
N SER A 250 -12.85 -23.95 1.56
CA SER A 250 -14.19 -23.92 0.95
C SER A 250 -14.80 -25.32 0.90
N VAL A 251 -14.04 -26.33 0.46
CA VAL A 251 -14.48 -27.72 0.42
C VAL A 251 -14.82 -28.24 1.82
N LYS A 252 -13.93 -28.02 2.81
CA LYS A 252 -14.16 -28.49 4.19
C LYS A 252 -15.39 -27.86 4.85
N ILE A 253 -15.62 -26.56 4.63
CA ILE A 253 -16.82 -25.89 5.16
C ILE A 253 -18.08 -26.46 4.50
N LYS A 254 -18.05 -26.68 3.18
CA LYS A 254 -19.16 -27.30 2.45
C LYS A 254 -19.51 -28.69 2.99
N GLU A 255 -18.49 -29.55 3.15
CA GLU A 255 -18.66 -30.91 3.71
C GLU A 255 -19.22 -30.87 5.14
N ALA A 256 -18.74 -29.97 6.00
CA ALA A 256 -19.26 -29.81 7.36
C ALA A 256 -20.72 -29.32 7.36
N GLN A 257 -21.08 -28.42 6.47
CA GLN A 257 -22.44 -27.90 6.34
C GLN A 257 -23.40 -28.99 5.82
N GLU A 258 -22.98 -29.71 4.78
CA GLU A 258 -23.76 -30.85 4.24
C GLU A 258 -23.92 -31.96 5.29
N GLY A 259 -22.86 -32.25 6.07
CA GLY A 259 -22.93 -33.20 7.17
C GLY A 259 -23.91 -32.78 8.25
N THR A 260 -23.91 -31.52 8.65
CA THR A 260 -24.83 -30.98 9.65
C THR A 260 -26.28 -31.04 9.16
N GLU A 261 -26.51 -30.68 7.90
CA GLU A 261 -27.87 -30.74 7.32
C GLU A 261 -28.36 -32.18 7.15
N ALA A 262 -27.51 -33.12 6.74
CA ALA A 262 -27.81 -34.52 6.64
C ALA A 262 -28.16 -35.12 8.02
N GLU A 263 -27.41 -34.77 9.08
CA GLU A 263 -27.72 -35.22 10.45
C GLU A 263 -29.07 -34.66 10.95
N ARG A 264 -29.33 -33.38 10.66
CA ARG A 264 -30.61 -32.74 10.98
C ARG A 264 -31.77 -33.44 10.27
N GLN A 265 -31.62 -33.74 8.97
CA GLN A 265 -32.67 -34.46 8.19
C GLN A 265 -32.84 -35.88 8.71
N ARG A 266 -31.77 -36.57 9.14
CA ARG A 266 -31.83 -37.88 9.73
C ARG A 266 -32.60 -37.85 11.04
N LEU A 267 -32.32 -36.90 11.94
CA LEU A 267 -33.04 -36.74 13.20
C LEU A 267 -34.54 -36.44 12.96
N ASP A 268 -34.86 -35.54 12.02
CA ASP A 268 -36.24 -35.21 11.66
C ASP A 268 -36.97 -36.43 11.10
N SER A 269 -36.30 -37.24 10.26
CA SER A 269 -36.85 -38.48 9.73
C SER A 269 -37.13 -39.53 10.83
N VAL A 270 -36.20 -39.69 11.79
CA VAL A 270 -36.37 -40.60 12.92
C VAL A 270 -37.60 -40.18 13.74
N LEU A 271 -37.68 -38.90 14.12
CA LEU A 271 -38.80 -38.37 14.91
C LEU A 271 -40.15 -38.51 14.20
N ARG A 272 -40.22 -38.42 12.86
CA ARG A 272 -41.44 -38.57 12.07
C ARG A 272 -41.94 -40.02 11.96
N HIS A 273 -41.01 -41.00 11.96
CA HIS A 273 -41.34 -42.40 11.76
C HIS A 273 -41.37 -43.20 13.07
N MET A 274 -41.17 -42.56 14.21
CA MET A 274 -41.36 -43.18 15.52
C MET A 274 -42.86 -43.44 15.76
N SER A 275 -43.17 -44.61 16.29
CA SER A 275 -44.55 -44.97 16.70
C SER A 275 -44.95 -44.30 18.01
N ASP A 276 -43.94 -43.96 18.84
CA ASP A 276 -44.17 -43.28 20.10
C ASP A 276 -44.24 -41.76 19.88
N GLY A 277 -45.14 -41.11 20.60
CA GLY A 277 -45.23 -39.66 20.63
C GLY A 277 -44.07 -39.05 21.39
N VAL A 278 -43.44 -38.02 20.84
CA VAL A 278 -42.36 -37.27 21.49
C VAL A 278 -42.73 -35.80 21.58
N ILE A 279 -42.71 -35.27 22.80
CA ILE A 279 -42.92 -33.84 23.07
C ILE A 279 -41.74 -33.33 23.86
N ALA A 280 -41.06 -32.23 23.36
CA ALA A 280 -40.04 -31.54 24.09
C ALA A 280 -40.46 -30.13 24.47
N THR A 281 -40.07 -29.68 25.65
CA THR A 281 -40.44 -28.37 26.18
C THR A 281 -39.22 -27.48 26.44
N ASP A 282 -39.46 -26.18 26.57
CA ASP A 282 -38.53 -25.24 27.15
C ASP A 282 -38.50 -25.33 28.71
N ARG A 283 -37.69 -24.50 29.32
CA ARG A 283 -37.57 -24.41 30.81
C ARG A 283 -38.85 -23.99 31.51
N ARG A 284 -39.79 -23.41 30.79
CA ARG A 284 -41.07 -22.94 31.32
C ARG A 284 -42.20 -23.98 31.12
N GLY A 285 -41.85 -25.17 30.58
CA GLY A 285 -42.81 -26.21 30.26
C GLY A 285 -43.61 -25.94 28.99
N ARG A 286 -43.20 -25.00 28.15
CA ARG A 286 -43.87 -24.75 26.86
C ARG A 286 -43.32 -25.67 25.79
N ILE A 287 -44.19 -26.24 25.01
CA ILE A 287 -43.86 -27.18 23.94
C ILE A 287 -43.06 -26.48 22.86
N VAL A 288 -41.86 -27.01 22.53
CA VAL A 288 -40.96 -26.54 21.48
C VAL A 288 -40.96 -27.50 20.29
N ILE A 289 -41.01 -28.81 20.57
CA ILE A 289 -41.05 -29.88 19.55
C ILE A 289 -42.16 -30.84 19.90
N ILE A 290 -42.91 -31.28 18.87
CA ILE A 290 -43.88 -32.34 18.94
C ILE A 290 -43.78 -33.13 17.63
N ASN A 291 -43.71 -34.48 17.70
CA ASN A 291 -43.71 -35.32 16.50
C ASN A 291 -45.10 -35.67 16.03
N ALA A 292 -45.21 -36.29 14.85
CA ALA A 292 -46.49 -36.67 14.25
C ALA A 292 -47.24 -37.68 15.12
N ALA A 293 -46.53 -38.68 15.66
CA ALA A 293 -47.15 -39.70 16.51
C ALA A 293 -47.79 -39.09 17.79
N ALA A 294 -47.16 -38.11 18.43
CA ALA A 294 -47.73 -37.42 19.58
C ALA A 294 -49.02 -36.64 19.22
N LEU A 295 -49.06 -36.04 18.02
CA LEU A 295 -50.28 -35.39 17.53
C LEU A 295 -51.39 -36.36 17.28
N ASP A 296 -51.08 -37.52 16.68
CA ASP A 296 -52.07 -38.59 16.40
C ASP A 296 -52.60 -39.24 17.69
N ILE A 297 -51.69 -39.61 18.65
CA ILE A 297 -52.02 -40.19 19.93
C ILE A 297 -52.96 -39.28 20.77
N LEU A 298 -52.66 -37.97 20.74
CA LEU A 298 -53.44 -36.98 21.49
C LEU A 298 -54.59 -36.35 20.69
N ASN A 299 -54.81 -36.82 19.46
CA ASN A 299 -55.83 -36.30 18.52
C ASN A 299 -55.79 -34.77 18.37
N LEU A 300 -54.60 -34.21 18.20
CA LEU A 300 -54.31 -32.74 18.18
C LEU A 300 -53.92 -32.26 16.79
N ARG A 301 -54.29 -31.02 16.43
CA ARG A 301 -53.86 -30.38 15.18
C ARG A 301 -52.61 -29.53 15.38
N SER A 302 -51.58 -29.72 14.57
CA SER A 302 -50.24 -29.17 14.75
C SER A 302 -50.14 -27.63 14.83
N GLU A 303 -51.07 -26.88 14.25
CA GLU A 303 -50.93 -25.44 14.02
C GLU A 303 -51.04 -24.55 15.28
N ARG A 304 -51.39 -25.08 16.45
CA ARG A 304 -51.63 -24.29 17.67
C ARG A 304 -50.93 -24.82 18.93
N ILE A 305 -50.12 -25.86 18.84
CA ILE A 305 -49.64 -26.59 20.02
C ILE A 305 -48.26 -26.12 20.47
N VAL A 306 -47.38 -25.72 19.51
CA VAL A 306 -46.07 -25.16 19.83
C VAL A 306 -46.26 -23.86 20.62
N GLY A 307 -45.60 -23.75 21.78
CA GLY A 307 -45.71 -22.62 22.69
C GLY A 307 -46.78 -22.77 23.78
N THR A 308 -47.68 -23.82 23.72
CA THR A 308 -48.62 -24.12 24.80
C THR A 308 -47.94 -24.85 25.96
N PRO A 309 -48.41 -24.71 27.20
CA PRO A 309 -47.90 -25.50 28.32
C PRO A 309 -48.16 -27.00 28.12
N LEU A 310 -47.15 -27.84 28.42
CA LEU A 310 -47.25 -29.30 28.34
C LEU A 310 -48.36 -29.85 29.24
N LEU A 311 -48.51 -29.30 30.45
CA LEU A 311 -49.52 -29.74 31.42
C LEU A 311 -50.94 -29.56 30.91
N ASP A 312 -51.21 -28.46 30.18
CA ASP A 312 -52.51 -28.20 29.59
C ASP A 312 -52.84 -29.25 28.51
N VAL A 313 -51.83 -29.60 27.68
CA VAL A 313 -51.98 -30.57 26.59
C VAL A 313 -52.15 -31.98 27.13
N LEU A 314 -51.48 -32.36 28.22
CA LEU A 314 -51.60 -33.65 28.89
C LEU A 314 -52.76 -33.69 29.89
N ARG A 315 -53.51 -32.59 30.05
CA ARG A 315 -54.64 -32.46 31.05
C ARG A 315 -54.18 -32.70 32.48
N LEU A 316 -52.96 -32.37 32.83
CA LEU A 316 -52.32 -32.56 34.14
C LEU A 316 -52.32 -31.31 35.01
N ASP A 317 -52.78 -30.16 34.52
CA ASP A 317 -52.73 -28.84 35.12
C ASP A 317 -53.37 -28.76 36.55
N HIS A 318 -54.30 -29.65 36.87
CA HIS A 318 -54.93 -29.70 38.17
C HIS A 318 -54.32 -30.73 39.15
N THR A 319 -53.37 -31.55 38.69
CA THR A 319 -52.86 -32.69 39.48
C THR A 319 -51.39 -32.60 39.82
N VAL A 320 -50.58 -31.90 38.97
CA VAL A 320 -49.10 -31.88 39.03
C VAL A 320 -48.60 -30.53 38.57
N THR A 321 -47.49 -30.06 39.15
CA THR A 321 -46.79 -28.90 38.66
C THR A 321 -45.64 -29.30 37.70
N PHE A 322 -45.24 -28.42 36.80
CA PHE A 322 -44.11 -28.69 35.90
C PHE A 322 -42.83 -28.98 36.66
N ARG A 323 -42.68 -28.40 37.87
CA ARG A 323 -41.56 -28.63 38.76
C ARG A 323 -41.56 -30.08 39.30
N ASP A 324 -42.70 -30.63 39.59
CA ASP A 324 -42.82 -32.01 40.08
C ASP A 324 -42.37 -33.00 39.00
N LEU A 325 -42.67 -32.72 37.71
CA LEU A 325 -42.19 -33.51 36.57
C LEU A 325 -40.68 -33.45 36.37
N LEU A 326 -40.05 -32.32 36.71
CA LEU A 326 -38.60 -32.19 36.65
C LEU A 326 -37.89 -32.94 37.79
N GLU A 327 -38.54 -33.07 38.95
CA GLU A 327 -37.95 -33.67 40.15
C GLU A 327 -38.21 -35.19 40.22
N SER A 328 -39.40 -35.68 39.88
CA SER A 328 -39.80 -37.09 40.08
C SER A 328 -39.59 -38.00 38.87
N GLN A 329 -39.61 -37.50 37.67
CA GLN A 329 -39.45 -38.26 36.38
C GLN A 329 -40.22 -39.62 36.39
N GLU A 330 -41.33 -39.72 37.14
CA GLU A 330 -42.12 -40.93 37.24
C GLU A 330 -42.97 -41.11 35.99
N GLU A 331 -43.10 -42.37 35.55
CA GLU A 331 -44.07 -42.78 34.53
C GLU A 331 -45.48 -42.52 35.00
N ARG A 332 -46.33 -42.00 34.10
CA ARG A 332 -47.75 -41.77 34.40
C ARG A 332 -48.66 -42.34 33.31
N LEU A 333 -49.67 -43.00 33.71
CA LEU A 333 -50.78 -43.43 32.82
C LEU A 333 -51.86 -42.34 32.84
N ILE A 334 -52.16 -41.82 31.66
CA ILE A 334 -53.16 -40.78 31.44
C ILE A 334 -54.25 -41.37 30.54
N THR A 335 -55.53 -41.31 30.93
CA THR A 335 -56.65 -41.73 30.10
C THR A 335 -57.27 -40.50 29.44
N PHE A 336 -57.34 -40.54 28.12
CA PHE A 336 -58.05 -39.56 27.31
C PHE A 336 -59.36 -40.14 26.83
N GLU A 337 -60.50 -39.60 27.32
CA GLU A 337 -61.83 -39.94 26.86
C GLU A 337 -62.18 -39.02 25.66
N GLU A 338 -62.38 -39.61 24.49
CA GLU A 338 -62.82 -38.89 23.29
C GLU A 338 -63.78 -39.74 22.48
N ASP A 339 -64.95 -39.19 22.10
CA ASP A 339 -65.98 -39.81 21.31
C ASP A 339 -66.49 -41.24 21.83
N GLY A 340 -66.27 -41.52 23.12
CA GLY A 340 -66.73 -42.78 23.75
C GLY A 340 -65.65 -43.88 23.67
N GLU A 341 -64.46 -43.62 23.19
CA GLU A 341 -63.32 -44.54 23.27
C GLU A 341 -62.27 -43.98 24.26
N ASP A 342 -61.80 -44.85 25.15
CA ASP A 342 -60.79 -44.57 26.13
C ASP A 342 -59.38 -44.87 25.51
N THR A 343 -58.58 -43.88 25.28
CA THR A 343 -57.14 -44.03 24.93
C THR A 343 -56.28 -43.91 26.17
N ILE A 344 -55.53 -44.97 26.51
CA ILE A 344 -54.64 -45.02 27.68
C ILE A 344 -53.22 -44.77 27.18
N VAL A 345 -52.62 -43.63 27.59
CA VAL A 345 -51.29 -43.21 27.18
C VAL A 345 -50.31 -43.27 28.36
N GLN A 346 -49.26 -44.03 28.21
CA GLN A 346 -48.14 -44.04 29.13
C GLN A 346 -47.19 -42.85 28.78
N CYS A 347 -47.00 -41.96 29.76
CA CYS A 347 -46.13 -40.81 29.66
C CYS A 347 -44.88 -41.04 30.47
N GLU A 348 -43.73 -41.05 29.79
CA GLU A 348 -42.39 -41.12 30.40
C GLU A 348 -41.67 -39.74 30.28
N PHE A 349 -41.15 -39.24 31.40
CA PHE A 349 -40.56 -37.91 31.48
C PHE A 349 -39.04 -37.98 31.68
N SER A 350 -38.29 -37.24 30.86
CA SER A 350 -36.82 -37.11 30.93
C SER A 350 -36.37 -35.67 30.85
N VAL A 351 -35.41 -35.27 31.67
CA VAL A 351 -34.89 -33.90 31.74
C VAL A 351 -33.83 -33.69 30.66
N ILE A 352 -33.93 -32.61 29.88
CA ILE A 352 -32.90 -32.19 28.96
C ILE A 352 -31.88 -31.32 29.72
N GLN A 353 -30.64 -31.82 29.89
CA GLN A 353 -29.56 -31.09 30.50
C GLN A 353 -28.48 -30.72 29.47
N ARG A 354 -27.89 -29.53 29.61
CA ARG A 354 -26.67 -29.16 28.89
C ARG A 354 -25.43 -29.72 29.61
N GLU A 355 -24.29 -29.78 28.94
CA GLU A 355 -23.01 -30.21 29.54
C GLU A 355 -22.67 -29.44 30.83
N SER A 356 -23.15 -28.22 31.00
CA SER A 356 -23.02 -27.40 32.22
C SER A 356 -23.91 -27.84 33.39
N GLY A 357 -24.69 -28.92 33.23
CA GLY A 357 -25.68 -29.38 34.24
C GLY A 357 -26.96 -28.54 34.29
N PHE A 358 -27.10 -27.54 33.45
CA PHE A 358 -28.24 -26.65 33.43
C PHE A 358 -29.42 -27.27 32.68
N ILE A 359 -30.58 -27.36 33.35
CA ILE A 359 -31.82 -27.91 32.77
C ILE A 359 -32.34 -26.95 31.68
N SER A 360 -32.45 -27.42 30.45
CA SER A 360 -32.95 -26.66 29.30
C SER A 360 -34.43 -26.96 28.97
N GLY A 361 -34.96 -28.05 29.46
CA GLY A 361 -36.36 -28.44 29.23
C GLY A 361 -36.64 -29.87 29.68
N LEU A 362 -37.77 -30.39 29.26
CA LEU A 362 -38.25 -31.76 29.52
C LEU A 362 -38.60 -32.40 28.19
N VAL A 363 -38.32 -33.71 28.06
CA VAL A 363 -38.90 -34.58 27.00
C VAL A 363 -39.92 -35.46 27.63
N CYS A 364 -41.08 -35.55 27.00
CA CYS A 364 -42.12 -36.50 27.32
C CYS A 364 -42.28 -37.48 26.15
N VAL A 365 -42.16 -38.78 26.43
CA VAL A 365 -42.45 -39.85 25.48
C VAL A 365 -43.84 -40.39 25.79
N LEU A 366 -44.68 -40.52 24.77
CA LEU A 366 -46.06 -40.97 24.84
C LEU A 366 -46.18 -42.32 24.13
N THR A 367 -46.54 -43.36 24.83
CA THR A 367 -46.81 -44.68 24.25
C THR A 367 -48.25 -45.01 24.43
N ASP A 368 -48.98 -45.37 23.35
CA ASP A 368 -50.34 -45.85 23.43
C ASP A 368 -50.31 -47.27 23.94
N VAL A 369 -50.83 -47.50 25.15
CA VAL A 369 -50.88 -48.77 25.85
C VAL A 369 -52.30 -49.26 26.00
N THR A 370 -53.28 -48.73 25.25
CA THR A 370 -54.70 -49.00 25.34
C THR A 370 -55.01 -50.47 25.19
N GLU A 371 -54.52 -51.13 24.18
CA GLU A 371 -54.71 -52.58 23.94
C GLU A 371 -54.05 -53.39 25.06
N GLN A 372 -52.85 -53.00 25.50
CA GLN A 372 -52.13 -53.72 26.54
C GLN A 372 -52.84 -53.63 27.91
N GLU A 373 -53.31 -52.44 28.27
CA GLU A 373 -54.10 -52.28 29.52
C GLU A 373 -55.49 -52.96 29.46
N LYS A 374 -56.14 -53.04 28.28
CA LYS A 374 -57.35 -53.79 28.11
C LYS A 374 -57.15 -55.30 28.37
N ILE A 375 -56.10 -55.87 27.76
CA ILE A 375 -55.75 -57.30 27.95
C ILE A 375 -55.35 -57.55 29.42
N ASP A 376 -54.58 -56.69 30.06
CA ASP A 376 -54.19 -56.85 31.47
C ASP A 376 -55.42 -56.71 32.44
N ARG A 377 -56.39 -55.88 32.09
CA ARG A 377 -57.62 -55.69 32.82
C ARG A 377 -58.55 -56.95 32.68
N GLU A 378 -58.69 -57.50 31.51
CA GLU A 378 -59.42 -58.76 31.25
C GLU A 378 -58.75 -59.91 32.01
N ARG A 379 -57.38 -59.99 31.96
CA ARG A 379 -56.67 -61.00 32.72
C ARG A 379 -56.84 -60.89 34.21
N ARG A 380 -56.81 -59.69 34.77
CA ARG A 380 -57.07 -59.45 36.20
C ARG A 380 -58.48 -59.76 36.58
N ASN A 381 -59.45 -59.40 35.75
CA ASN A 381 -60.87 -59.74 35.97
C ASN A 381 -61.12 -61.27 35.90
N PHE A 382 -60.45 -61.93 34.91
CA PHE A 382 -60.54 -63.39 34.80
C PHE A 382 -60.01 -64.10 36.08
N VAL A 383 -58.81 -63.69 36.54
CA VAL A 383 -58.17 -64.24 37.75
C VAL A 383 -59.06 -63.95 39.00
N SER A 384 -59.59 -62.74 39.11
CA SER A 384 -60.49 -62.36 40.22
C SER A 384 -61.78 -63.17 40.22
N ASN A 385 -62.41 -63.38 39.05
CA ASN A 385 -63.66 -64.17 38.91
C ASN A 385 -63.40 -65.65 39.22
N VAL A 386 -62.32 -66.23 38.71
CA VAL A 386 -61.90 -67.61 39.04
C VAL A 386 -61.56 -67.76 40.54
N SER A 387 -60.97 -66.77 41.18
CA SER A 387 -60.68 -66.77 42.61
C SER A 387 -61.91 -66.55 43.48
N HIS A 388 -63.00 -66.04 42.92
CA HIS A 388 -64.25 -65.82 43.63
C HIS A 388 -65.23 -67.00 43.51
N GLU A 389 -65.05 -67.89 42.47
CA GLU A 389 -65.82 -69.06 42.23
C GLU A 389 -65.22 -70.39 42.83
N LEU A 390 -63.99 -70.31 43.38
CA LEU A 390 -63.33 -71.36 44.14
C LEU A 390 -63.47 -71.07 45.65
#